data_20c4d4bdb81b00c8d6bc13307501cbd7
#
_entry.id   20c4d4bdb81b00c8d6bc13307501cbd7
#
_cell.length_a   1.000
_cell.length_b   1.000
_cell.length_c   1.000
_cell.angle_alpha   90.00
_cell.angle_beta   90.00
_cell.angle_gamma   90.00
#
_symmetry.space_group_name_H-M   'P 1'
#
loop_
_entity.id
_entity.type
_entity.pdbx_description
1 polymer ?
#
loop_
_entity_poly.entity_id
_entity_poly.type
_entity_poly.pdbx_seq_one_letter_code
_entity_poly.pdbx_strand_id
1 'polypeptide(L)'
;AIAHVERHDRPLALYPFSHDRDTVERILGRLVAGGVTVNDTLLHFAASDLPFGGIGPSGMGQYHGEAGFETFTKAMPVLWQARWSATDMLKPPYTGRIDQLVRKLTR
;
A
#
# COMPACT_ATOMS: atom_id res chain seq x y z
N ALA A 1 -25.54 -5.90 -9.53
CA ALA A 1 -24.59 -6.52 -8.59
C ALA A 1 -23.45 -5.53 -8.26
N ILE A 2 -22.64 -5.03 -9.24
CA ILE A 2 -21.49 -4.14 -9.01
C ILE A 2 -21.90 -2.90 -8.20
N ALA A 3 -22.87 -2.12 -8.64
CA ALA A 3 -23.34 -0.92 -7.93
C ALA A 3 -23.88 -1.20 -6.51
N HIS A 4 -24.27 -2.43 -6.20
CA HIS A 4 -24.63 -2.82 -4.84
C HIS A 4 -23.37 -2.94 -3.96
N VAL A 5 -22.35 -3.64 -4.44
CA VAL A 5 -21.09 -3.81 -3.71
C VAL A 5 -20.38 -2.47 -3.50
N GLU A 6 -20.37 -1.59 -4.52
CA GLU A 6 -19.75 -0.25 -4.43
C GLU A 6 -20.36 0.64 -3.34
N ARG A 7 -21.62 0.41 -2.96
CA ARG A 7 -22.31 1.20 -1.90
C ARG A 7 -22.12 0.63 -0.50
N HIS A 8 -21.47 -0.50 -0.38
CA HIS A 8 -21.20 -1.15 0.91
C HIS A 8 -19.71 -1.14 1.22
N ASP A 9 -19.38 -1.51 2.44
CA ASP A 9 -18.02 -1.68 2.87
C ASP A 9 -17.26 -2.68 1.98
N ARG A 10 -15.98 -2.43 1.79
CA ARG A 10 -15.11 -3.29 0.99
C ARG A 10 -15.04 -4.69 1.62
N PRO A 11 -15.45 -5.73 0.88
CA PRO A 11 -15.50 -7.08 1.42
C PRO A 11 -14.10 -7.68 1.58
N LEU A 12 -13.98 -8.66 2.47
CA LEU A 12 -12.77 -9.46 2.61
C LEU A 12 -12.48 -10.27 1.34
N ALA A 13 -13.53 -10.80 0.70
CA ALA A 13 -13.38 -11.63 -0.49
C ALA A 13 -14.48 -11.37 -1.52
N LEU A 14 -14.13 -11.53 -2.80
CA LEU A 14 -15.05 -11.54 -3.95
C LEU A 14 -14.95 -12.85 -4.69
N TYR A 15 -16.10 -13.36 -5.12
CA TYR A 15 -16.20 -14.61 -5.88
C TYR A 15 -17.03 -14.41 -7.16
N PRO A 16 -16.46 -13.81 -8.21
CA PRO A 16 -17.15 -13.67 -9.49
C PRO A 16 -17.19 -15.01 -10.23
N PHE A 17 -18.41 -15.41 -10.66
CA PHE A 17 -18.62 -16.60 -11.48
C PHE A 17 -18.99 -16.17 -12.89
N SER A 18 -18.06 -16.27 -13.82
CA SER A 18 -18.24 -15.98 -15.23
C SER A 18 -17.12 -16.57 -16.07
N HIS A 19 -17.46 -17.13 -17.22
CA HIS A 19 -16.51 -17.54 -18.25
C HIS A 19 -16.19 -16.41 -19.24
N ASP A 20 -16.95 -15.31 -19.18
CA ASP A 20 -16.67 -14.10 -19.96
C ASP A 20 -15.59 -13.26 -19.26
N ARG A 21 -14.41 -13.23 -19.87
CA ARG A 21 -13.22 -12.52 -19.34
C ARG A 21 -13.46 -11.02 -19.20
N ASP A 22 -14.12 -10.40 -20.18
CA ASP A 22 -14.37 -8.95 -20.15
C ASP A 22 -15.29 -8.59 -18.97
N THR A 23 -16.25 -9.45 -18.65
CA THR A 23 -17.10 -9.29 -17.46
C THR A 23 -16.28 -9.40 -16.17
N VAL A 24 -15.38 -10.36 -16.07
CA VAL A 24 -14.50 -10.51 -14.90
C VAL A 24 -13.59 -9.30 -14.76
N GLU A 25 -12.90 -8.89 -15.82
CA GLU A 25 -12.00 -7.73 -15.81
C GLU A 25 -12.73 -6.43 -15.43
N ARG A 26 -13.97 -6.25 -15.91
CA ARG A 26 -14.82 -5.11 -15.52
C ARG A 26 -15.17 -5.14 -14.03
N ILE A 27 -15.41 -6.30 -13.45
CA ILE A 27 -15.65 -6.46 -12.01
C ILE A 27 -14.41 -6.10 -11.23
N LEU A 28 -13.25 -6.67 -11.60
CA LEU A 28 -11.97 -6.44 -10.94
C LEU A 28 -11.50 -4.99 -11.05
N GLY A 29 -11.79 -4.32 -12.18
CA GLY A 29 -11.44 -2.90 -12.39
C GLY A 29 -12.32 -1.93 -11.59
N ARG A 30 -13.48 -2.35 -11.11
CA ARG A 30 -14.42 -1.49 -10.38
C ARG A 30 -14.52 -1.79 -8.89
N LEU A 31 -14.34 -3.03 -8.49
CA LEU A 31 -14.50 -3.47 -7.11
C LEU A 31 -13.17 -3.76 -6.46
N VAL A 32 -13.03 -3.36 -5.21
CA VAL A 32 -11.86 -3.63 -4.38
C VAL A 32 -12.27 -4.53 -3.22
N ALA A 33 -11.51 -5.61 -3.03
CA ALA A 33 -11.69 -6.55 -1.93
C ALA A 33 -10.34 -6.97 -1.35
N GLY A 34 -10.33 -7.66 -0.24
CA GLY A 34 -9.12 -8.23 0.32
C GLY A 34 -8.51 -9.31 -0.57
N GLY A 35 -9.34 -10.14 -1.19
CA GLY A 35 -8.91 -11.15 -2.16
C GLY A 35 -10.01 -11.54 -3.13
N VAL A 36 -9.64 -12.19 -4.24
CA VAL A 36 -10.58 -12.63 -5.27
C VAL A 36 -10.26 -14.04 -5.71
N THR A 37 -11.30 -14.86 -5.86
CA THR A 37 -11.23 -16.15 -6.58
C THR A 37 -12.29 -16.16 -7.67
N VAL A 38 -11.86 -16.36 -8.92
CA VAL A 38 -12.76 -16.39 -10.08
C VAL A 38 -13.19 -17.83 -10.34
N ASN A 39 -14.51 -18.02 -10.51
CA ASN A 39 -15.15 -19.32 -10.79
C ASN A 39 -14.96 -20.40 -9.70
N ASP A 40 -14.58 -19.97 -8.49
CA ASP A 40 -14.50 -20.82 -7.32
C ASP A 40 -14.60 -19.96 -6.05
N THR A 41 -14.51 -20.60 -4.88
CA THR A 41 -14.54 -19.95 -3.58
C THR A 41 -13.32 -20.35 -2.75
N LEU A 42 -12.86 -19.48 -1.85
CA LEU A 42 -11.85 -19.76 -0.83
C LEU A 42 -10.44 -20.13 -1.34
N LEU A 43 -10.22 -20.45 -2.60
CA LEU A 43 -8.91 -20.93 -3.09
C LEU A 43 -7.78 -19.92 -2.92
N HIS A 44 -8.06 -18.63 -3.00
CA HIS A 44 -7.04 -17.60 -2.73
C HIS A 44 -6.55 -17.63 -1.27
N PHE A 45 -7.37 -18.08 -0.33
CA PHE A 45 -6.96 -18.27 1.06
C PHE A 45 -6.02 -19.47 1.23
N ALA A 46 -6.25 -20.54 0.48
CA ALA A 46 -5.44 -21.75 0.54
C ALA A 46 -4.10 -21.61 -0.19
N ALA A 47 -3.95 -20.62 -1.07
CA ALA A 47 -2.73 -20.36 -1.82
C ALA A 47 -1.74 -19.59 -0.94
N SER A 48 -0.78 -20.30 -0.33
CA SER A 48 0.20 -19.73 0.61
C SER A 48 1.15 -18.68 -0.01
N ASP A 49 1.24 -18.64 -1.33
CA ASP A 49 2.05 -17.65 -2.07
C ASP A 49 1.28 -16.36 -2.39
N LEU A 50 -0.04 -16.35 -2.19
CA LEU A 50 -0.86 -15.16 -2.36
C LEU A 50 -1.06 -14.44 -1.03
N PRO A 51 -0.91 -13.11 -1.00
CA PRO A 51 -1.17 -12.34 0.19
C PRO A 51 -2.66 -12.45 0.57
N PHE A 52 -2.94 -12.70 1.84
CA PHE A 52 -4.30 -12.75 2.37
C PHE A 52 -4.50 -11.68 3.44
N GLY A 53 -5.53 -10.88 3.29
CA GLY A 53 -5.90 -9.83 4.22
C GLY A 53 -7.07 -9.00 3.71
N GLY A 54 -7.74 -8.30 4.61
CA GLY A 54 -8.82 -7.39 4.29
C GLY A 54 -8.34 -6.00 3.86
N ILE A 55 -9.29 -5.14 3.52
CA ILE A 55 -9.06 -3.74 3.17
C ILE A 55 -10.11 -2.84 3.81
N GLY A 56 -9.66 -1.82 4.54
CA GLY A 56 -10.55 -0.91 5.26
C GLY A 56 -11.35 -1.66 6.33
N PRO A 57 -12.70 -1.62 6.30
CA PRO A 57 -13.53 -2.27 7.32
C PRO A 57 -13.37 -3.80 7.38
N SER A 58 -12.95 -4.46 6.30
CA SER A 58 -12.74 -5.91 6.28
C SER A 58 -11.39 -6.36 6.85
N GLY A 59 -10.47 -5.43 7.10
CA GLY A 59 -9.18 -5.73 7.69
C GLY A 59 -8.09 -4.75 7.32
N MET A 60 -6.90 -4.93 7.93
CA MET A 60 -5.72 -4.12 7.69
C MET A 60 -4.48 -5.01 7.74
N GLY A 61 -3.59 -4.81 6.77
CA GLY A 61 -2.43 -5.67 6.59
C GLY A 61 -2.77 -6.97 5.85
N GLN A 62 -1.75 -7.75 5.61
CA GLN A 62 -1.87 -9.03 4.91
C GLN A 62 -0.81 -10.00 5.39
N TYR A 63 -1.05 -11.30 5.22
CA TYR A 63 -0.12 -12.34 5.57
C TYR A 63 -0.07 -13.41 4.47
N HIS A 64 0.72 -14.42 4.61
CA HIS A 64 1.24 -15.41 3.68
C HIS A 64 2.46 -14.90 2.90
N GLY A 65 3.42 -15.82 2.70
CA GLY A 65 4.60 -15.59 1.90
C GLY A 65 5.39 -14.33 2.27
N GLU A 66 5.90 -13.68 1.26
CA GLU A 66 6.70 -12.44 1.37
C GLU A 66 5.89 -11.29 1.98
N ALA A 67 4.61 -11.15 1.60
CA ALA A 67 3.75 -10.10 2.12
C ALA A 67 3.55 -10.20 3.65
N GLY A 68 3.45 -11.43 4.17
CA GLY A 68 3.41 -11.67 5.61
C GLY A 68 4.72 -11.31 6.30
N PHE A 69 5.84 -11.67 5.72
CA PHE A 69 7.16 -11.30 6.22
C PHE A 69 7.34 -9.78 6.27
N GLU A 70 7.00 -9.08 5.19
CA GLU A 70 7.08 -7.62 5.13
C GLU A 70 6.17 -6.93 6.15
N THR A 71 4.94 -7.44 6.35
CA THR A 71 3.98 -6.89 7.32
C THR A 71 4.53 -6.90 8.75
N PHE A 72 5.30 -7.92 9.12
CA PHE A 72 5.90 -8.07 10.45
C PHE A 72 7.36 -7.60 10.53
N THR A 73 7.90 -7.08 9.44
CA THR A 73 9.28 -6.62 9.36
C THR A 73 9.34 -5.10 9.35
N LYS A 74 10.27 -4.54 10.11
CA LYS A 74 10.57 -3.11 10.09
C LYS A 74 11.65 -2.81 9.05
N ALA A 75 11.30 -2.16 7.97
CA ALA A 75 12.27 -1.56 7.07
C ALA A 75 12.95 -0.38 7.78
N MET A 76 14.24 -0.51 8.08
CA MET A 76 15.04 0.53 8.72
C MET A 76 15.78 1.33 7.63
N PRO A 77 15.39 2.59 7.37
CA PRO A 77 16.13 3.42 6.43
C PRO A 77 17.48 3.80 7.02
N VAL A 78 18.56 3.64 6.25
CA VAL A 78 19.90 4.04 6.63
C VAL A 78 20.43 5.03 5.59
N LEU A 79 20.68 6.26 6.02
CA LEU A 79 21.28 7.30 5.17
C LEU A 79 22.76 7.45 5.52
N TRP A 80 23.62 7.14 4.57
CA TRP A 80 25.04 7.41 4.67
C TRP A 80 25.35 8.77 4.06
N GLN A 81 25.60 9.76 4.91
CA GLN A 81 25.97 11.08 4.43
C GLN A 81 27.38 11.04 3.83
N ALA A 82 27.54 11.65 2.66
CA ALA A 82 28.84 11.82 2.05
C ALA A 82 29.74 12.65 2.96
N ARG A 83 31.07 12.41 2.89
CA ARG A 83 32.08 13.13 3.69
C ARG A 83 32.02 14.66 3.48
N TRP A 84 31.64 15.09 2.29
CA TRP A 84 31.37 16.47 1.94
C TRP A 84 29.89 16.62 1.56
N SER A 85 29.17 17.40 2.31
CA SER A 85 27.74 17.59 2.11
C SER A 85 27.35 19.07 2.14
N ALA A 86 26.52 19.49 1.19
CA ALA A 86 25.97 20.84 1.18
C ALA A 86 25.12 21.13 2.46
N THR A 87 24.63 20.09 3.13
CA THR A 87 23.91 20.23 4.40
C THR A 87 24.80 20.67 5.56
N ASP A 88 26.15 20.60 5.41
CA ASP A 88 27.06 21.13 6.43
C ASP A 88 26.93 22.65 6.60
N MET A 89 26.47 23.35 5.54
CA MET A 89 26.14 24.79 5.61
C MET A 89 24.89 25.09 6.46
N LEU A 90 24.05 24.08 6.70
CA LEU A 90 22.83 24.18 7.50
C LEU A 90 23.04 23.76 8.97
N LYS A 91 24.27 23.37 9.34
CA LYS A 91 24.59 22.97 10.72
C LYS A 91 24.99 24.19 11.56
N PRO A 92 24.68 24.19 12.87
CA PRO A 92 25.20 25.22 13.78
C PRO A 92 26.75 25.23 13.83
N PRO A 93 27.38 26.39 14.15
CA PRO A 93 26.76 27.66 14.49
C PRO A 93 26.26 28.42 13.26
N TYR A 94 25.02 28.94 13.36
CA TYR A 94 24.39 29.71 12.29
C TYR A 94 25.04 31.10 12.18
N THR A 95 25.64 31.38 11.04
CA THR A 95 26.13 32.70 10.71
C THR A 95 25.06 33.50 9.99
N GLY A 96 25.06 34.85 10.10
CA GLY A 96 23.99 35.71 9.59
C GLY A 96 23.57 35.55 8.12
N ARG A 97 24.40 34.84 7.31
CA ARG A 97 24.03 34.46 5.93
C ARG A 97 22.96 33.38 5.88
N ILE A 98 22.96 32.46 6.83
CA ILE A 98 21.96 31.37 6.92
C ILE A 98 20.63 31.91 7.43
N ASP A 99 20.64 32.83 8.38
CA ASP A 99 19.44 33.53 8.85
C ASP A 99 18.70 34.24 7.70
N GLN A 100 19.45 34.89 6.79
CA GLN A 100 18.87 35.52 5.61
C GLN A 100 18.26 34.51 4.63
N LEU A 101 18.90 33.35 4.45
CA LEU A 101 18.41 32.27 3.58
C LEU A 101 17.12 31.65 4.15
N VAL A 102 17.12 31.33 5.43
CA VAL A 102 15.94 30.77 6.11
C VAL A 102 14.77 31.74 6.05
N ARG A 103 14.97 33.03 6.33
CA ARG A 103 13.94 34.07 6.22
C ARG A 103 13.38 34.25 4.80
N LYS A 104 14.17 33.93 3.76
CA LYS A 104 13.69 33.94 2.36
C LYS A 104 12.86 32.72 1.99
N LEU A 105 13.14 31.56 2.61
CA LEU A 105 12.43 30.31 2.34
C LEU A 105 11.13 30.15 3.15
N THR A 106 10.98 30.92 4.24
CA THR A 106 9.82 30.89 5.13
C THR A 106 8.83 32.06 4.90
N ARG A 107 9.03 32.85 3.85
CA ARG A 107 8.07 33.82 3.33
C ARG A 107 7.34 33.27 2.11
#